data_31b298f94b50ac946d427e766935d2cb
#
_entry.id   31b298f94b50ac946d427e766935d2cb
#
_cell.length_a   1.000
_cell.length_b   1.000
_cell.length_c   1.000
_cell.angle_alpha   90.00
_cell.angle_beta   90.00
_cell.angle_gamma   90.00
#
_symmetry.space_group_name_H-M   'P 1'
#
loop_
_entity.id
_entity.type
_entity.pdbx_description
1 polymer ?
#
loop_
_entity_poly.entity_id
_entity_poly.type
_entity_poly.pdbx_seq_one_letter_code
_entity_poly.pdbx_strand_id
1 'polypeptide(L)'
;MEGDWSQAAFFLAMDGVTVDGLDAHSLQGDRAVLELLGKSVVDAGPVPDLIPALAAHAAGREGCSQFINCGRLRLKESDRLESTAAMINAVGGEARIEGDTLIVQGVKRLRGGEVKTMGDHRIAMSAAVLACQAEGPIIVDDATVVAKSYPAFWEDFEQLEREEP
;
A
#
# COMPACT_ATOMS: atom_id res chain seq x y z
N MET A 1 24.99 -3.69 -0.44
CA MET A 1 23.88 -3.92 -1.41
C MET A 1 22.85 -2.85 -1.10
N GLU A 2 22.40 -2.13 -2.11
CA GLU A 2 21.37 -1.09 -1.93
C GLU A 2 20.03 -1.72 -1.57
N GLY A 3 19.28 -1.10 -0.64
CA GLY A 3 17.93 -1.53 -0.29
C GLY A 3 16.93 -1.34 -1.43
N ASP A 4 15.89 -2.17 -1.46
CA ASP A 4 14.83 -2.12 -2.48
C ASP A 4 13.75 -1.13 -2.04
N TRP A 5 13.63 -0.02 -2.75
CA TRP A 5 12.65 1.02 -2.48
C TRP A 5 11.20 0.58 -2.71
N SER A 6 10.96 -0.34 -3.66
CA SER A 6 9.61 -0.88 -3.88
C SER A 6 9.13 -1.70 -2.70
N GLN A 7 10.03 -2.47 -2.08
CA GLN A 7 9.72 -3.25 -0.87
C GLN A 7 9.61 -2.35 0.36
N ALA A 8 10.53 -1.40 0.51
CA ALA A 8 10.52 -0.45 1.62
C ALA A 8 9.28 0.44 1.65
N ALA A 9 8.66 0.70 0.50
CA ALA A 9 7.50 1.58 0.38
C ALA A 9 6.33 1.19 1.28
N PHE A 10 6.11 -0.10 1.53
CA PHE A 10 5.04 -0.58 2.40
C PHE A 10 5.30 -0.17 3.86
N PHE A 11 6.52 -0.32 4.34
CA PHE A 11 6.91 0.09 5.68
C PHE A 11 6.94 1.62 5.82
N LEU A 12 7.44 2.33 4.82
CA LEU A 12 7.44 3.80 4.80
C LEU A 12 6.04 4.41 4.75
N ALA A 13 5.05 3.66 4.24
CA ALA A 13 3.65 4.05 4.26
C ALA A 13 2.97 3.84 5.63
N MET A 14 3.62 3.16 6.57
CA MET A 14 3.16 3.00 7.95
C MET A 14 3.68 4.17 8.80
N ASP A 15 2.82 4.70 9.68
CA ASP A 15 3.21 5.82 10.53
C ASP A 15 4.28 5.44 11.56
N GLY A 16 5.28 6.29 11.69
CA GLY A 16 6.33 6.13 12.69
C GLY A 16 7.38 5.06 12.35
N VAL A 17 7.28 4.40 11.20
CA VAL A 17 8.24 3.39 10.76
C VAL A 17 9.36 4.03 9.95
N THR A 18 10.60 3.67 10.27
CA THR A 18 11.79 4.03 9.51
C THR A 18 12.42 2.78 8.90
N VAL A 19 13.06 2.93 7.76
CA VAL A 19 13.75 1.83 7.07
C VAL A 19 15.20 2.21 6.84
N ASP A 20 16.11 1.44 7.44
CA ASP A 20 17.54 1.61 7.26
C ASP A 20 18.07 0.93 5.99
N GLY A 21 19.23 1.39 5.52
CA GLY A 21 19.90 0.78 4.37
C GLY A 21 19.38 1.24 2.99
N LEU A 22 18.52 2.24 2.96
CA LEU A 22 18.07 2.88 1.72
C LEU A 22 19.06 3.98 1.28
N ASP A 23 19.39 4.01 -0.01
CA ASP A 23 20.21 5.08 -0.58
C ASP A 23 19.33 6.25 -1.06
N ALA A 24 19.49 7.41 -0.42
CA ALA A 24 18.77 8.63 -0.79
C ALA A 24 19.10 9.14 -2.21
N HIS A 25 20.20 8.67 -2.81
CA HIS A 25 20.60 9.00 -4.18
C HIS A 25 20.31 7.88 -5.18
N SER A 26 19.53 6.88 -4.76
CA SER A 26 19.13 5.74 -5.59
C SER A 26 18.51 6.18 -6.92
N LEU A 27 18.81 5.44 -7.96
CA LEU A 27 18.19 5.58 -9.29
C LEU A 27 16.84 4.80 -9.39
N GLN A 28 16.45 4.07 -8.35
CA GLN A 28 15.16 3.38 -8.33
C GLN A 28 14.02 4.40 -8.35
N GLY A 29 13.08 4.26 -9.30
CA GLY A 29 11.95 5.18 -9.45
C GLY A 29 11.06 5.25 -8.21
N ASP A 30 10.92 4.13 -7.49
CA ASP A 30 10.08 4.01 -6.29
C ASP A 30 10.63 4.76 -5.07
N ARG A 31 11.86 5.29 -5.14
CA ARG A 31 12.36 6.28 -4.17
C ARG A 31 11.41 7.47 -4.01
N ALA A 32 10.64 7.77 -5.05
CA ALA A 32 9.63 8.83 -5.03
C ALA A 32 8.56 8.65 -3.94
N VAL A 33 8.44 7.47 -3.29
CA VAL A 33 7.48 7.22 -2.21
C VAL A 33 7.54 8.30 -1.13
N LEU A 34 8.72 8.75 -0.72
CA LEU A 34 8.89 9.80 0.30
C LEU A 34 8.29 11.16 -0.09
N GLU A 35 8.29 11.45 -1.38
CA GLU A 35 7.73 12.71 -1.90
C GLU A 35 6.22 12.60 -2.17
N LEU A 36 5.73 11.37 -2.38
CA LEU A 36 4.34 11.10 -2.78
C LEU A 36 3.42 10.83 -1.60
N LEU A 37 3.96 10.37 -0.47
CA LEU A 37 3.18 10.14 0.74
C LEU A 37 2.45 11.42 1.16
N GLY A 38 1.13 11.32 1.36
CA GLY A 38 0.28 12.43 1.80
C GLY A 38 -0.11 13.43 0.71
N LYS A 39 0.33 13.25 -0.54
CA LYS A 39 -0.13 14.11 -1.65
C LYS A 39 -1.57 13.81 -2.04
N SER A 40 -2.33 14.87 -2.34
CA SER A 40 -3.73 14.75 -2.77
C SER A 40 -3.88 14.30 -4.23
N VAL A 41 -2.86 14.47 -5.06
CA VAL A 41 -2.84 13.99 -6.44
C VAL A 41 -1.50 13.33 -6.73
N VAL A 42 -1.55 12.09 -7.19
CA VAL A 42 -0.38 11.29 -7.56
C VAL A 42 -0.55 10.76 -8.98
N ASP A 43 0.44 10.98 -9.82
CA ASP A 43 0.51 10.36 -11.15
C ASP A 43 1.10 8.95 -11.03
N ALA A 44 0.29 7.95 -11.33
CA ALA A 44 0.70 6.55 -11.28
C ALA A 44 1.61 6.13 -12.44
N GLY A 45 1.66 6.90 -13.52
CA GLY A 45 2.41 6.54 -14.72
C GLY A 45 3.86 6.15 -14.47
N PRO A 46 4.66 6.99 -13.77
CA PRO A 46 6.07 6.66 -13.45
C PRO A 46 6.24 5.66 -12.30
N VAL A 47 5.25 5.49 -11.43
CA VAL A 47 5.36 4.72 -10.17
C VAL A 47 4.16 3.79 -9.93
N PRO A 48 3.76 2.97 -10.91
CA PRO A 48 2.54 2.16 -10.78
C PRO A 48 2.59 1.18 -9.61
N ASP A 49 3.77 0.74 -9.23
CA ASP A 49 3.97 -0.25 -8.16
C ASP A 49 3.85 0.34 -6.75
N LEU A 50 3.90 1.67 -6.61
CA LEU A 50 3.67 2.35 -5.33
C LEU A 50 2.18 2.56 -5.00
N ILE A 51 1.29 2.50 -5.98
CA ILE A 51 -0.10 2.94 -5.83
C ILE A 51 -0.85 2.17 -4.74
N PRO A 52 -0.77 0.83 -4.62
CA PRO A 52 -1.46 0.12 -3.54
C PRO A 52 -1.05 0.61 -2.14
N ALA A 53 0.24 0.79 -1.89
CA ALA A 53 0.75 1.27 -0.60
C ALA A 53 0.34 2.72 -0.32
N LEU A 54 0.45 3.61 -1.31
CA LEU A 54 0.06 5.02 -1.18
C LEU A 54 -1.45 5.18 -0.96
N ALA A 55 -2.26 4.38 -1.65
CA ALA A 55 -3.70 4.37 -1.51
C ALA A 55 -4.13 3.84 -0.13
N ALA A 56 -3.48 2.78 0.35
CA ALA A 56 -3.70 2.25 1.70
C ALA A 56 -3.35 3.29 2.78
N HIS A 57 -2.24 3.99 2.62
CA HIS A 57 -1.85 5.09 3.50
C HIS A 57 -2.90 6.21 3.52
N ALA A 58 -3.44 6.59 2.36
CA ALA A 58 -4.45 7.64 2.25
C ALA A 58 -5.80 7.25 2.87
N ALA A 59 -6.14 5.97 2.90
CA ALA A 59 -7.47 5.49 3.29
C ALA A 59 -7.86 5.84 4.73
N GLY A 60 -6.91 5.88 5.67
CA GLY A 60 -7.12 6.23 7.08
C GLY A 60 -6.81 7.69 7.42
N ARG A 61 -6.58 8.55 6.42
CA ARG A 61 -6.20 9.95 6.60
C ARG A 61 -7.28 10.89 6.11
N GLU A 62 -7.44 12.01 6.78
CA GLU A 62 -8.39 13.03 6.37
C GLU A 62 -8.06 13.58 4.99
N GLY A 63 -9.08 13.80 4.16
CA GLY A 63 -8.97 14.37 2.83
C GLY A 63 -9.24 13.37 1.71
N CYS A 64 -9.21 13.87 0.49
CA CYS A 64 -9.41 13.10 -0.74
C CYS A 64 -8.10 12.99 -1.50
N SER A 65 -7.73 11.78 -1.88
CA SER A 65 -6.55 11.50 -2.70
C SER A 65 -6.95 10.94 -4.05
N GLN A 66 -6.30 11.42 -5.10
CA GLN A 66 -6.52 10.97 -6.47
C GLN A 66 -5.23 10.40 -7.04
N PHE A 67 -5.32 9.18 -7.54
CA PHE A 67 -4.24 8.51 -8.24
C PHE A 67 -4.62 8.44 -9.70
N ILE A 68 -3.98 9.29 -10.52
CA ILE A 68 -4.31 9.43 -11.94
C ILE A 68 -3.41 8.55 -12.81
N ASN A 69 -3.81 8.31 -14.06
CA ASN A 69 -3.07 7.51 -15.04
C ASN A 69 -2.80 6.06 -14.56
N CYS A 70 -3.77 5.45 -13.90
CA CYS A 70 -3.67 4.11 -13.34
C CYS A 70 -3.92 2.97 -14.35
N GLY A 71 -4.06 3.26 -15.64
CA GLY A 71 -4.41 2.24 -16.65
C GLY A 71 -3.46 1.03 -16.66
N ARG A 72 -2.16 1.24 -16.43
CA ARG A 72 -1.16 0.16 -16.36
C ARG A 72 -1.34 -0.80 -15.18
N LEU A 73 -2.03 -0.38 -14.12
CA LEU A 73 -2.31 -1.25 -12.97
C LEU A 73 -3.23 -2.41 -13.34
N ARG A 74 -4.07 -2.24 -14.37
CA ARG A 74 -4.97 -3.30 -14.87
C ARG A 74 -4.22 -4.48 -15.50
N LEU A 75 -2.95 -4.29 -15.86
CA LEU A 75 -2.11 -5.27 -16.54
C LEU A 75 -1.04 -5.90 -15.63
N LYS A 76 -1.23 -5.84 -14.31
CA LYS A 76 -0.32 -6.43 -13.31
C LYS A 76 -0.72 -7.87 -12.93
N GLU A 77 -0.21 -8.43 -11.83
CA GLU A 77 -0.55 -9.78 -11.35
C GLU A 77 -2.05 -9.99 -11.13
N SER A 78 -2.74 -8.92 -10.76
CA SER A 78 -4.20 -8.81 -10.73
C SER A 78 -4.60 -7.60 -11.58
N ASP A 79 -5.91 -7.36 -11.81
CA ASP A 79 -6.34 -5.99 -12.08
C ASP A 79 -6.11 -5.19 -10.79
N ARG A 80 -4.91 -4.66 -10.66
CA ARG A 80 -4.42 -4.05 -9.42
C ARG A 80 -5.17 -2.77 -9.08
N LEU A 81 -5.76 -2.10 -10.06
CA LEU A 81 -6.62 -0.95 -9.83
C LEU A 81 -7.89 -1.36 -9.10
N GLU A 82 -8.59 -2.38 -9.60
CA GLU A 82 -9.78 -2.94 -8.96
C GLU A 82 -9.46 -3.58 -7.61
N SER A 83 -8.37 -4.35 -7.52
CA SER A 83 -7.96 -5.01 -6.28
C SER A 83 -7.61 -4.01 -5.18
N THR A 84 -6.98 -2.87 -5.53
CA THR A 84 -6.66 -1.80 -4.57
C THR A 84 -7.93 -1.16 -4.03
N ALA A 85 -8.88 -0.81 -4.89
CA ALA A 85 -10.16 -0.25 -4.45
C ALA A 85 -10.95 -1.24 -3.59
N ALA A 86 -11.02 -2.50 -4.01
CA ALA A 86 -11.72 -3.55 -3.27
C ALA A 86 -11.10 -3.80 -1.89
N MET A 87 -9.78 -3.81 -1.78
CA MET A 87 -9.04 -3.94 -0.52
C MET A 87 -9.42 -2.84 0.47
N ILE A 88 -9.41 -1.58 0.04
CA ILE A 88 -9.75 -0.43 0.88
C ILE A 88 -11.21 -0.50 1.33
N ASN A 89 -12.13 -0.78 0.42
CA ASN A 89 -13.55 -0.88 0.73
C ASN A 89 -13.88 -2.05 1.66
N ALA A 90 -13.15 -3.17 1.53
CA ALA A 90 -13.36 -4.36 2.37
C ALA A 90 -13.09 -4.11 3.86
N VAL A 91 -12.24 -3.15 4.19
CA VAL A 91 -11.87 -2.81 5.57
C VAL A 91 -12.58 -1.57 6.11
N GLY A 92 -13.58 -1.09 5.41
CA GLY A 92 -14.39 0.06 5.82
C GLY A 92 -13.87 1.42 5.34
N GLY A 93 -12.94 1.43 4.39
CA GLY A 93 -12.53 2.63 3.69
C GLY A 93 -13.49 3.02 2.56
N GLU A 94 -13.18 4.10 1.87
CA GLU A 94 -13.96 4.62 0.75
C GLU A 94 -13.05 4.84 -0.47
N ALA A 95 -13.13 3.94 -1.43
CA ALA A 95 -12.41 4.03 -2.69
C ALA A 95 -13.34 3.78 -3.87
N ARG A 96 -13.15 4.54 -4.95
CA ARG A 96 -13.87 4.37 -6.20
C ARG A 96 -12.95 4.60 -7.39
N ILE A 97 -13.35 4.06 -8.52
CA ILE A 97 -12.61 4.18 -9.78
C ILE A 97 -13.46 4.98 -10.76
N GLU A 98 -12.85 6.00 -11.36
CA GLU A 98 -13.42 6.79 -12.44
C GLU A 98 -12.47 6.76 -13.64
N GLY A 99 -12.80 5.96 -14.67
CA GLY A 99 -11.89 5.69 -15.78
C GLY A 99 -10.62 5.01 -15.30
N ASP A 100 -9.48 5.66 -15.50
CA ASP A 100 -8.15 5.22 -15.01
C ASP A 100 -7.67 6.01 -13.78
N THR A 101 -8.60 6.60 -13.03
CA THR A 101 -8.30 7.30 -11.78
C THR A 101 -8.87 6.53 -10.60
N LEU A 102 -8.03 6.26 -9.61
CA LEU A 102 -8.45 5.77 -8.30
C LEU A 102 -8.64 6.97 -7.37
N ILE A 103 -9.82 7.09 -6.78
CA ILE A 103 -10.16 8.13 -5.83
C ILE A 103 -10.35 7.49 -4.46
N VAL A 104 -9.58 7.94 -3.48
CA VAL A 104 -9.65 7.47 -2.09
C VAL A 104 -10.09 8.63 -1.21
N GLN A 105 -11.27 8.49 -0.62
CA GLN A 105 -11.72 9.39 0.43
C GLN A 105 -11.25 8.85 1.77
N GLY A 106 -10.40 9.60 2.46
CA GLY A 106 -9.93 9.21 3.78
C GLY A 106 -11.06 9.18 4.80
N VAL A 107 -11.07 8.16 5.64
CA VAL A 107 -12.04 7.97 6.71
C VAL A 107 -11.37 8.01 8.07
N LYS A 108 -12.09 8.43 9.11
CA LYS A 108 -11.56 8.49 10.48
C LYS A 108 -11.33 7.11 11.10
N ARG A 109 -12.07 6.10 10.61
CA ARG A 109 -12.08 4.75 11.18
C ARG A 109 -12.13 3.71 10.08
N LEU A 110 -11.08 2.92 9.99
CA LEU A 110 -11.07 1.67 9.26
C LEU A 110 -11.46 0.56 10.23
N ARG A 111 -12.52 -0.17 9.92
CA ARG A 111 -13.09 -1.16 10.84
C ARG A 111 -12.29 -2.46 10.91
N GLY A 112 -11.55 -2.75 9.85
CA GLY A 112 -10.98 -4.07 9.58
C GLY A 112 -11.92 -4.93 8.75
N GLY A 113 -11.48 -6.10 8.37
CA GLY A 113 -12.23 -7.02 7.53
C GLY A 113 -11.35 -8.01 6.77
N GLU A 114 -11.95 -8.71 5.84
CA GLU A 114 -11.28 -9.70 5.02
C GLU A 114 -10.85 -9.09 3.67
N VAL A 115 -9.55 -9.21 3.37
CA VAL A 115 -8.95 -8.74 2.11
C VAL A 115 -8.69 -9.92 1.19
N LYS A 116 -9.17 -9.82 -0.05
CA LYS A 116 -8.82 -10.74 -1.13
C LYS A 116 -7.56 -10.25 -1.83
N THR A 117 -6.50 -11.03 -1.75
CA THR A 117 -5.21 -10.68 -2.35
C THR A 117 -5.19 -10.81 -3.87
N MET A 118 -6.11 -11.58 -4.43
CA MET A 118 -6.18 -11.90 -5.87
C MET A 118 -4.85 -12.44 -6.42
N GLY A 119 -4.07 -13.12 -5.58
CA GLY A 119 -2.75 -13.62 -5.93
C GLY A 119 -1.68 -12.54 -6.09
N ASP A 120 -1.97 -11.31 -5.70
CA ASP A 120 -1.09 -10.16 -5.84
C ASP A 120 -0.39 -9.82 -4.51
N HIS A 121 0.94 -9.98 -4.50
CA HIS A 121 1.78 -9.73 -3.32
C HIS A 121 1.69 -8.28 -2.82
N ARG A 122 1.51 -7.31 -3.72
CA ARG A 122 1.42 -5.90 -3.34
C ARG A 122 0.10 -5.59 -2.63
N ILE A 123 -0.97 -6.28 -2.98
CA ILE A 123 -2.25 -6.17 -2.25
C ILE A 123 -2.10 -6.74 -0.83
N ALA A 124 -1.48 -7.90 -0.68
CA ALA A 124 -1.22 -8.49 0.64
C ALA A 124 -0.38 -7.58 1.54
N MET A 125 0.72 -7.02 1.02
CA MET A 125 1.58 -6.09 1.77
C MET A 125 0.89 -4.76 2.07
N SER A 126 0.06 -4.25 1.17
CA SER A 126 -0.74 -3.04 1.41
C SER A 126 -1.83 -3.25 2.47
N ALA A 127 -2.33 -4.46 2.64
CA ALA A 127 -3.23 -4.80 3.74
C ALA A 127 -2.56 -4.61 5.11
N ALA A 128 -1.25 -4.82 5.23
CA ALA A 128 -0.50 -4.52 6.45
C ALA A 128 -0.46 -3.01 6.74
N VAL A 129 -0.34 -2.17 5.72
CA VAL A 129 -0.44 -0.71 5.88
C VAL A 129 -1.82 -0.31 6.43
N LEU A 130 -2.89 -0.91 5.92
CA LEU A 130 -4.25 -0.70 6.42
C LEU A 130 -4.40 -1.20 7.87
N ALA A 131 -3.78 -2.32 8.20
CA ALA A 131 -3.85 -2.91 9.55
C ALA A 131 -3.28 -1.96 10.61
N CYS A 132 -2.23 -1.22 10.29
CA CYS A 132 -1.66 -0.20 11.20
C CYS A 132 -2.62 0.97 11.49
N GLN A 133 -3.63 1.17 10.67
CA GLN A 133 -4.61 2.24 10.79
C GLN A 133 -6.01 1.74 11.22
N ALA A 134 -6.26 0.43 11.21
CA ALA A 134 -7.54 -0.17 11.48
C ALA A 134 -7.78 -0.36 12.98
N GLU A 135 -9.04 -0.23 13.41
CA GLU A 135 -9.45 -0.50 14.79
C GLU A 135 -9.65 -1.99 15.06
N GLY A 136 -9.96 -2.78 14.03
CA GLY A 136 -10.18 -4.22 14.12
C GLY A 136 -9.20 -5.00 13.23
N PRO A 137 -9.22 -6.33 13.35
CA PRO A 137 -8.28 -7.18 12.60
C PRO A 137 -8.53 -7.12 11.09
N ILE A 138 -7.46 -7.22 10.33
CA ILE A 138 -7.49 -7.44 8.89
C ILE A 138 -7.00 -8.85 8.60
N ILE A 139 -7.78 -9.61 7.86
CA ILE A 139 -7.48 -10.99 7.49
C ILE A 139 -7.23 -11.03 5.99
N VAL A 140 -6.08 -11.51 5.58
CA VAL A 140 -5.78 -11.77 4.17
C VAL A 140 -6.04 -13.23 3.83
N ASP A 141 -6.66 -13.49 2.69
CA ASP A 141 -7.03 -14.84 2.25
C ASP A 141 -5.82 -15.72 1.92
N ASP A 142 -4.73 -15.13 1.44
CA ASP A 142 -3.48 -15.83 1.16
C ASP A 142 -2.26 -14.95 1.50
N ALA A 143 -1.68 -15.18 2.67
CA ALA A 143 -0.48 -14.49 3.13
C ALA A 143 0.80 -14.94 2.40
N THR A 144 0.79 -16.09 1.73
CA THR A 144 1.99 -16.66 1.07
C THR A 144 2.37 -15.94 -0.21
N VAL A 145 1.46 -15.17 -0.80
CA VAL A 145 1.72 -14.44 -2.05
C VAL A 145 2.87 -13.44 -1.96
N VAL A 146 3.22 -12.95 -0.76
CA VAL A 146 4.36 -12.04 -0.55
C VAL A 146 5.69 -12.68 -0.93
N ALA A 147 5.79 -14.00 -0.91
CA ALA A 147 7.01 -14.72 -1.29
C ALA A 147 7.45 -14.47 -2.74
N LYS A 148 6.55 -13.95 -3.59
CA LYS A 148 6.87 -13.58 -4.98
C LYS A 148 7.92 -12.46 -5.09
N SER A 149 7.99 -11.57 -4.10
CA SER A 149 8.92 -10.45 -4.10
C SER A 149 9.59 -10.19 -2.76
N TYR A 150 8.93 -10.51 -1.65
CA TYR A 150 9.42 -10.24 -0.30
C TYR A 150 9.10 -11.40 0.65
N PRO A 151 9.84 -12.51 0.59
CA PRO A 151 9.56 -13.69 1.40
C PRO A 151 9.55 -13.45 2.91
N ALA A 152 10.39 -12.53 3.40
CA ALA A 152 10.50 -12.20 4.82
C ALA A 152 9.50 -11.11 5.30
N PHE A 153 8.59 -10.66 4.45
CA PHE A 153 7.72 -9.50 4.76
C PHE A 153 6.98 -9.63 6.10
N TRP A 154 6.35 -10.78 6.35
CA TRP A 154 5.59 -10.97 7.59
C TRP A 154 6.47 -11.06 8.82
N GLU A 155 7.66 -11.65 8.70
CA GLU A 155 8.64 -11.71 9.79
C GLU A 155 9.11 -10.29 10.16
N ASP A 156 9.42 -9.46 9.17
CA ASP A 156 9.83 -8.08 9.39
C ASP A 156 8.67 -7.23 9.93
N PHE A 157 7.45 -7.44 9.45
CA PHE A 157 6.25 -6.77 9.95
C PHE A 157 5.97 -7.12 11.43
N GLU A 158 6.07 -8.39 11.82
CA GLU A 158 5.89 -8.83 13.20
C GLU A 158 6.94 -8.26 14.15
N GLN A 159 8.14 -7.92 13.66
CA GLN A 159 9.18 -7.29 14.48
C GLN A 159 8.79 -5.87 14.88
N LEU A 160 8.05 -5.13 14.04
CA LEU A 160 7.56 -3.78 14.39
C LEU A 160 6.63 -3.79 15.59
N GLU A 161 5.77 -4.79 15.71
CA GLU A 161 4.83 -4.92 16.82
C GLU A 161 5.53 -5.19 18.16
N ARG A 162 6.75 -5.74 18.12
CA ARG A 162 7.53 -6.08 19.33
C ARG A 162 8.39 -4.94 19.86
N GLU A 163 8.58 -3.90 19.05
CA GLU A 163 9.41 -2.74 19.42
C GLU A 163 8.57 -1.60 20.03
N GLU A 164 7.26 -1.71 20.08
CA GLU A 164 6.41 -0.78 20.84
C GLU A 164 6.60 -1.01 22.36
N PRO A 165 7.00 0.02 23.11
CA PRO A 165 7.18 -0.07 24.55
C PRO A 165 5.86 -0.14 25.32
#